data_88a5c541c55e90baeebc0f196a441830
#
_entry.id   88a5c541c55e90baeebc0f196a441830
#
_cell.length_a   1.000
_cell.length_b   1.000
_cell.length_c   1.000
_cell.angle_alpha   90.00
_cell.angle_beta   90.00
_cell.angle_gamma   90.00
#
_symmetry.space_group_name_H-M   'P 1'
#
loop_
_entity.id
_entity.type
_entity.pdbx_description
1 polymer ?
#
loop_
_entity_poly.entity_id
_entity_poly.type
_entity_poly.pdbx_seq_one_letter_code
_entity_poly.pdbx_strand_id
1 'polypeptide(L)'
;LRTITRQDRDDILVQQPDGSSGWRSEAGWVRTKKSHLQQFGYMERMFGVTAWGAVNSSRWDVTDPADQTSPLQMFRRMVHLAHDKKIDLRIAISPSHARIWEVMYAGGMWQTWEDWKRALVQITLEEAARVNASPFPVWDFSGHNSITTEPVPRNGSPMKWYTDGSHFKPNVGAMMLERIYTPKEKSVPPD
;
A
#
# COMPACT_ATOMS: atom_id res chain seq x y z
N LEU A 1 -16.26 -27.07 9.02
CA LEU A 1 -17.55 -27.11 8.30
C LEU A 1 -18.10 -25.69 8.04
N ARG A 2 -18.12 -24.78 9.03
CA ARG A 2 -18.60 -23.39 8.83
C ARG A 2 -17.70 -22.54 7.90
N THR A 3 -16.43 -22.86 7.78
CA THR A 3 -15.49 -22.14 6.90
C THR A 3 -15.72 -22.53 5.43
N ILE A 4 -16.02 -23.78 5.14
CA ILE A 4 -16.22 -24.27 3.77
C ILE A 4 -17.53 -23.71 3.19
N THR A 5 -18.62 -23.70 3.97
CA THR A 5 -19.91 -23.12 3.54
C THR A 5 -19.87 -21.60 3.37
N ARG A 6 -18.93 -20.89 4.02
CA ARG A 6 -18.72 -19.46 3.82
C ARG A 6 -18.01 -19.15 2.50
N GLN A 7 -17.18 -20.04 1.99
CA GLN A 7 -16.44 -19.86 0.74
C GLN A 7 -17.32 -19.92 -0.51
N ASP A 8 -18.54 -20.43 -0.38
CA ASP A 8 -19.49 -20.54 -1.49
C ASP A 8 -20.35 -19.27 -1.72
N ARG A 9 -20.15 -18.22 -0.92
CA ARG A 9 -20.89 -16.97 -1.03
C ARG A 9 -20.09 -15.95 -1.84
N ASP A 10 -20.75 -15.28 -2.77
CA ASP A 10 -20.16 -14.27 -3.64
C ASP A 10 -19.66 -13.02 -2.90
N ASP A 11 -20.15 -12.80 -1.67
CA ASP A 11 -19.82 -11.63 -0.84
C ASP A 11 -18.63 -11.89 0.10
N ILE A 12 -17.90 -12.98 -0.08
CA ILE A 12 -16.75 -13.35 0.75
C ILE A 12 -15.44 -12.99 0.05
N LEU A 13 -14.53 -12.39 0.81
CA LEU A 13 -13.16 -12.22 0.42
C LEU A 13 -12.48 -13.60 0.38
N VAL A 14 -11.93 -13.98 -0.75
CA VAL A 14 -11.22 -15.26 -0.93
C VAL A 14 -9.77 -15.00 -1.32
N GLN A 15 -8.88 -15.85 -0.83
CA GLN A 15 -7.50 -15.87 -1.27
C GLN A 15 -7.38 -16.71 -2.54
N GLN A 16 -6.75 -16.16 -3.57
CA GLN A 16 -6.50 -16.83 -4.84
C GLN A 16 -5.25 -17.71 -4.76
N PRO A 17 -5.08 -18.69 -5.66
CA PRO A 17 -3.89 -19.54 -5.68
C PRO A 17 -2.58 -18.78 -5.89
N ASP A 18 -2.62 -17.59 -6.51
CA ASP A 18 -1.48 -16.70 -6.72
C ASP A 18 -1.13 -15.84 -5.48
N GLY A 19 -1.83 -16.06 -4.36
CA GLY A 19 -1.64 -15.31 -3.12
C GLY A 19 -2.42 -13.99 -3.04
N SER A 20 -3.07 -13.56 -4.11
CA SER A 20 -3.93 -12.38 -4.07
C SER A 20 -5.21 -12.64 -3.28
N SER A 21 -5.80 -11.58 -2.74
CA SER A 21 -7.10 -11.63 -2.08
C SER A 21 -8.11 -10.80 -2.86
N GLY A 22 -9.31 -11.31 -3.01
CA GLY A 22 -10.37 -10.60 -3.73
C GLY A 22 -11.75 -11.10 -3.34
N TRP A 23 -12.76 -10.32 -3.66
CA TRP A 23 -14.13 -10.76 -3.56
C TRP A 23 -14.40 -11.81 -4.63
N ARG A 24 -15.22 -12.82 -4.30
CA ARG A 24 -15.58 -13.88 -5.24
C ARG A 24 -16.24 -13.33 -6.51
N SER A 25 -16.97 -12.23 -6.36
CA SER A 25 -17.48 -11.46 -7.49
C SER A 25 -17.52 -9.97 -7.17
N GLU A 26 -17.40 -9.13 -8.19
CA GLU A 26 -17.60 -7.68 -8.05
C GLU A 26 -19.02 -7.36 -7.59
N ALA A 27 -20.02 -8.13 -8.02
CA ALA A 27 -21.40 -8.02 -7.57
C ALA A 27 -21.57 -8.31 -6.07
N GLY A 28 -20.79 -9.26 -5.52
CA GLY A 28 -20.76 -9.55 -4.08
C GLY A 28 -20.20 -8.38 -3.29
N TRP A 29 -19.15 -7.75 -3.78
CA TRP A 29 -18.58 -6.57 -3.15
C TRP A 29 -19.56 -5.38 -3.13
N VAL A 30 -20.23 -5.11 -4.25
CA VAL A 30 -21.23 -4.03 -4.37
C VAL A 30 -22.43 -4.25 -3.44
N ARG A 31 -22.86 -5.49 -3.22
CA ARG A 31 -23.97 -5.81 -2.28
C ARG A 31 -23.62 -5.51 -0.84
N THR A 32 -22.35 -5.71 -0.44
CA THR A 32 -21.91 -5.44 0.94
C THR A 32 -21.62 -3.96 1.18
N LYS A 33 -21.34 -3.20 0.13
CA LYS A 33 -20.96 -1.79 0.18
C LYS A 33 -21.90 -0.96 -0.68
N LYS A 34 -22.73 -0.15 -0.05
CA LYS A 34 -23.82 0.60 -0.71
C LYS A 34 -23.36 1.53 -1.83
N SER A 35 -22.14 2.09 -1.78
CA SER A 35 -21.53 2.88 -2.85
C SER A 35 -20.04 3.12 -2.58
N HIS A 36 -19.25 3.42 -3.62
CA HIS A 36 -17.87 3.85 -3.48
C HIS A 36 -17.74 5.05 -2.52
N LEU A 37 -18.60 6.06 -2.69
CA LEU A 37 -18.57 7.26 -1.84
C LEU A 37 -18.74 6.93 -0.35
N GLN A 38 -19.66 6.02 -0.02
CA GLN A 38 -19.86 5.57 1.38
C GLN A 38 -18.68 4.78 1.89
N GLN A 39 -18.07 3.95 1.05
CA GLN A 39 -16.89 3.19 1.41
C GLN A 39 -15.68 4.11 1.65
N PHE A 40 -15.48 5.09 0.78
CA PHE A 40 -14.43 6.09 0.98
C PHE A 40 -14.66 6.88 2.27
N GLY A 41 -15.87 7.38 2.52
CA GLY A 41 -16.18 8.10 3.75
C GLY A 41 -16.03 7.23 5.03
N TYR A 42 -16.26 5.93 4.95
CA TYR A 42 -15.96 5.01 6.04
C TYR A 42 -14.44 4.90 6.27
N MET A 43 -13.67 4.68 5.21
CA MET A 43 -12.21 4.58 5.28
C MET A 43 -11.57 5.86 5.83
N GLU A 44 -12.03 7.01 5.34
CA GLU A 44 -11.56 8.33 5.81
C GLU A 44 -11.80 8.52 7.31
N ARG A 45 -12.99 8.17 7.79
CA ARG A 45 -13.27 8.23 9.22
C ARG A 45 -12.42 7.24 10.01
N MET A 46 -12.29 6.01 9.52
CA MET A 46 -11.50 4.99 10.18
C MET A 46 -10.03 5.43 10.30
N PHE A 47 -9.43 5.89 9.22
CA PHE A 47 -8.05 6.36 9.25
C PHE A 47 -7.89 7.68 10.00
N GLY A 48 -8.76 8.67 9.76
CA GLY A 48 -8.64 9.99 10.38
C GLY A 48 -8.88 9.99 11.88
N VAL A 49 -9.81 9.18 12.37
CA VAL A 49 -10.18 9.15 13.80
C VAL A 49 -9.41 8.08 14.57
N THR A 50 -9.33 6.86 14.01
CA THR A 50 -8.81 5.71 14.77
C THR A 50 -7.34 5.44 14.53
N ALA A 51 -6.85 5.64 13.31
CA ALA A 51 -5.46 5.33 12.96
C ALA A 51 -4.54 6.54 13.12
N TRP A 52 -4.94 7.72 12.59
CA TRP A 52 -4.08 8.91 12.52
C TRP A 52 -4.58 10.08 13.38
N GLY A 53 -5.65 9.91 14.13
CA GLY A 53 -6.10 10.95 15.05
C GLY A 53 -5.07 11.21 16.15
N ALA A 54 -5.09 12.42 16.72
CA ALA A 54 -4.15 12.89 17.74
C ALA A 54 -3.95 11.94 18.92
N VAL A 55 -4.97 11.13 19.26
CA VAL A 55 -4.93 10.15 20.34
C VAL A 55 -4.00 8.96 20.05
N ASN A 56 -3.72 8.69 18.77
CA ASN A 56 -2.92 7.53 18.33
C ASN A 56 -1.60 7.92 17.63
N SER A 57 -1.26 9.20 17.57
CA SER A 57 -0.05 9.67 16.86
C SER A 57 1.24 9.04 17.41
N SER A 58 1.32 8.76 18.72
CA SER A 58 2.46 8.09 19.32
C SER A 58 2.67 6.63 18.88
N ARG A 59 1.66 5.98 18.32
CA ARG A 59 1.79 4.60 17.77
C ARG A 59 2.54 4.55 16.45
N TRP A 60 2.74 5.69 15.82
CA TRP A 60 3.42 5.82 14.55
C TRP A 60 4.83 6.39 14.70
N ASP A 61 5.38 6.36 15.91
CA ASP A 61 6.80 6.61 16.10
C ASP A 61 7.58 5.46 15.48
N VAL A 62 7.97 5.68 14.23
CA VAL A 62 8.76 4.72 13.45
C VAL A 62 10.25 4.82 13.75
N THR A 63 10.64 5.73 14.65
CA THR A 63 12.04 6.16 14.82
C THR A 63 12.73 5.58 16.05
N ASP A 64 12.07 4.85 16.95
CA ASP A 64 12.73 4.25 18.10
C ASP A 64 13.69 3.12 17.68
N PRO A 65 15.01 3.37 17.63
CA PRO A 65 15.99 2.36 17.26
C PRO A 65 16.15 1.26 18.33
N ALA A 66 15.67 1.48 19.55
CA ALA A 66 15.72 0.52 20.65
C ALA A 66 14.59 -0.51 20.55
N ASP A 67 13.49 -0.20 19.91
CA ASP A 67 12.37 -1.13 19.70
C ASP A 67 12.68 -2.14 18.60
N GLN A 68 13.25 -3.28 18.99
CA GLN A 68 13.56 -4.40 18.09
C GLN A 68 12.33 -5.05 17.45
N THR A 69 11.12 -4.70 17.88
CA THR A 69 9.85 -5.20 17.35
C THR A 69 9.16 -4.18 16.44
N SER A 70 9.72 -2.99 16.29
CA SER A 70 9.15 -1.95 15.44
C SER A 70 9.04 -2.41 13.97
N PRO A 71 8.06 -1.93 13.20
CA PRO A 71 7.90 -2.28 11.80
C PRO A 71 9.17 -2.01 10.96
N LEU A 72 9.92 -0.95 11.25
CA LEU A 72 11.17 -0.64 10.55
C LEU A 72 12.28 -1.65 10.89
N GLN A 73 12.37 -2.13 12.13
CA GLN A 73 13.32 -3.19 12.49
C GLN A 73 12.95 -4.52 11.83
N MET A 74 11.67 -4.84 11.73
CA MET A 74 11.21 -6.02 10.97
C MET A 74 11.54 -5.88 9.47
N PHE A 75 11.35 -4.70 8.89
CA PHE A 75 11.75 -4.42 7.52
C PHE A 75 13.27 -4.57 7.33
N ARG A 76 14.08 -4.04 8.24
CA ARG A 76 15.55 -4.22 8.23
C ARG A 76 15.93 -5.70 8.21
N ARG A 77 15.33 -6.50 9.07
CA ARG A 77 15.57 -7.95 9.11
C ARG A 77 15.21 -8.64 7.80
N MET A 78 14.12 -8.23 7.16
CA MET A 78 13.72 -8.75 5.85
C MET A 78 14.76 -8.39 4.78
N VAL A 79 15.22 -7.14 4.71
CA VAL A 79 16.25 -6.68 3.77
C VAL A 79 17.58 -7.42 4.02
N HIS A 80 17.97 -7.55 5.28
CA HIS A 80 19.15 -8.31 5.71
C HIS A 80 19.08 -9.76 5.20
N LEU A 81 17.98 -10.45 5.49
CA LEU A 81 17.77 -11.84 5.05
C LEU A 81 17.80 -11.97 3.53
N ALA A 82 17.24 -11.00 2.81
CA ALA A 82 17.23 -11.02 1.34
C ALA A 82 18.66 -10.95 0.78
N HIS A 83 19.55 -10.13 1.33
CA HIS A 83 20.96 -10.11 0.95
C HIS A 83 21.65 -11.42 1.28
N ASP A 84 21.49 -11.94 2.50
CA ASP A 84 22.15 -13.17 2.95
C ASP A 84 21.72 -14.39 2.12
N LYS A 85 20.44 -14.43 1.71
CA LYS A 85 19.87 -15.51 0.90
C LYS A 85 19.94 -15.26 -0.61
N LYS A 86 20.52 -14.13 -1.06
CA LYS A 86 20.60 -13.72 -2.47
C LYS A 86 19.24 -13.69 -3.16
N ILE A 87 18.22 -13.18 -2.47
CA ILE A 87 16.87 -13.00 -3.00
C ILE A 87 16.84 -11.68 -3.78
N ASP A 88 16.28 -11.68 -4.99
CA ASP A 88 15.95 -10.44 -5.73
C ASP A 88 14.71 -9.80 -5.10
N LEU A 89 14.94 -8.96 -4.06
CA LEU A 89 13.88 -8.27 -3.34
C LEU A 89 13.52 -6.98 -4.05
N ARG A 90 12.23 -6.80 -4.35
CA ARG A 90 11.68 -5.59 -4.96
C ARG A 90 10.63 -5.00 -4.05
N ILE A 91 10.86 -3.79 -3.61
CA ILE A 91 10.04 -3.11 -2.60
C ILE A 91 9.16 -2.09 -3.31
N ALA A 92 7.87 -2.11 -3.03
CA ALA A 92 6.91 -1.17 -3.62
C ALA A 92 6.03 -0.52 -2.53
N ILE A 93 5.92 0.81 -2.59
CA ILE A 93 4.95 1.57 -1.81
C ILE A 93 3.65 1.65 -2.59
N SER A 94 2.57 1.18 -1.98
CA SER A 94 1.25 1.04 -2.61
C SER A 94 0.63 2.40 -3.00
N PRO A 95 -0.01 2.51 -4.17
CA PRO A 95 -0.70 3.70 -4.61
C PRO A 95 -2.09 3.81 -3.98
N SER A 96 -2.22 4.12 -2.70
CA SER A 96 -3.51 4.46 -2.12
C SER A 96 -4.16 5.64 -2.86
N HIS A 97 -5.47 5.74 -2.83
CA HIS A 97 -6.17 6.87 -3.43
C HIS A 97 -5.81 8.19 -2.72
N ALA A 98 -5.70 9.29 -3.46
CA ALA A 98 -5.28 10.60 -2.96
C ALA A 98 -6.06 11.07 -1.71
N ARG A 99 -7.35 10.78 -1.63
CA ARG A 99 -8.20 11.13 -0.47
C ARG A 99 -7.71 10.53 0.84
N ILE A 100 -7.03 9.39 0.81
CA ILE A 100 -6.44 8.80 2.02
C ILE A 100 -5.23 9.63 2.48
N TRP A 101 -4.42 10.15 1.55
CA TRP A 101 -3.31 11.04 1.91
C TRP A 101 -3.77 12.41 2.37
N GLU A 102 -4.88 12.91 1.83
CA GLU A 102 -5.52 14.14 2.34
C GLU A 102 -5.96 13.98 3.79
N VAL A 103 -6.52 12.82 4.15
CA VAL A 103 -6.87 12.51 5.55
C VAL A 103 -5.62 12.39 6.43
N MET A 104 -4.57 11.75 5.93
CA MET A 104 -3.27 11.66 6.63
C MET A 104 -2.66 13.04 6.86
N TYR A 105 -2.69 13.90 5.86
CA TYR A 105 -2.24 15.29 5.98
C TYR A 105 -3.07 16.07 7.01
N ALA A 106 -4.39 16.00 6.91
CA ALA A 106 -5.30 16.64 7.88
C ALA A 106 -5.12 16.12 9.31
N GLY A 107 -4.72 14.86 9.47
CA GLY A 107 -4.37 14.24 10.76
C GLY A 107 -2.98 14.62 11.29
N GLY A 108 -2.21 15.47 10.58
CA GLY A 108 -0.86 15.88 10.98
C GLY A 108 0.22 14.80 10.80
N MET A 109 -0.07 13.73 10.05
CA MET A 109 0.83 12.57 9.89
C MET A 109 1.71 12.65 8.63
N TRP A 110 1.64 13.75 7.87
CA TRP A 110 2.37 13.86 6.61
C TRP A 110 3.89 13.75 6.78
N GLN A 111 4.45 14.45 7.77
CA GLN A 111 5.88 14.37 8.05
C GLN A 111 6.31 12.95 8.44
N THR A 112 5.54 12.28 9.28
CA THR A 112 5.79 10.89 9.68
C THR A 112 5.80 9.95 8.46
N TRP A 113 4.89 10.17 7.50
CA TRP A 113 4.84 9.44 6.24
C TRP A 113 6.10 9.65 5.38
N GLU A 114 6.53 10.90 5.24
CA GLU A 114 7.75 11.24 4.50
C GLU A 114 9.00 10.65 5.17
N ASP A 115 9.08 10.72 6.49
CA ASP A 115 10.20 10.15 7.25
C ASP A 115 10.23 8.63 7.18
N TRP A 116 9.06 7.99 7.20
CA TRP A 116 8.95 6.56 6.98
C TRP A 116 9.48 6.16 5.58
N LYS A 117 9.13 6.87 4.53
CA LYS A 117 9.66 6.59 3.17
C LYS A 117 11.18 6.73 3.12
N ARG A 118 11.72 7.78 3.74
CA ARG A 118 13.17 7.98 3.83
C ARG A 118 13.86 6.85 4.61
N ALA A 119 13.25 6.41 5.72
CA ALA A 119 13.75 5.31 6.51
C ALA A 119 13.81 3.98 5.74
N LEU A 120 12.81 3.69 4.89
CA LEU A 120 12.86 2.52 4.02
C LEU A 120 14.08 2.56 3.09
N VAL A 121 14.31 3.68 2.42
CA VAL A 121 15.47 3.85 1.51
C VAL A 121 16.78 3.75 2.30
N GLN A 122 16.88 4.42 3.44
CA GLN A 122 18.06 4.40 4.28
C GLN A 122 18.43 2.98 4.72
N ILE A 123 17.43 2.19 5.14
CA ILE A 123 17.64 0.79 5.54
C ILE A 123 18.19 -0.04 4.37
N THR A 124 17.66 0.14 3.15
CA THR A 124 18.17 -0.61 2.00
C THR A 124 19.61 -0.26 1.67
N LEU A 125 20.01 1.01 1.81
CA LEU A 125 21.38 1.47 1.62
C LEU A 125 22.33 0.89 2.67
N GLU A 126 21.96 0.95 3.94
CA GLU A 126 22.77 0.46 5.06
C GLU A 126 23.00 -1.06 4.97
N GLU A 127 21.94 -1.84 4.71
CA GLU A 127 22.07 -3.29 4.59
C GLU A 127 22.87 -3.71 3.34
N ALA A 128 22.78 -2.97 2.25
CA ALA A 128 23.60 -3.20 1.07
C ALA A 128 25.09 -2.92 1.36
N ALA A 129 25.39 -1.82 2.03
CA ALA A 129 26.75 -1.45 2.42
C ALA A 129 27.38 -2.53 3.33
N ARG A 130 26.61 -3.11 4.26
CA ARG A 130 27.06 -4.19 5.15
C ARG A 130 27.67 -5.38 4.40
N VAL A 131 27.13 -5.69 3.22
CA VAL A 131 27.55 -6.86 2.40
C VAL A 131 28.26 -6.46 1.10
N ASN A 132 28.60 -5.18 0.95
CA ASN A 132 29.22 -4.64 -0.27
C ASN A 132 28.42 -4.98 -1.54
N ALA A 133 27.10 -4.81 -1.49
CA ALA A 133 26.17 -5.07 -2.59
C ALA A 133 25.45 -3.80 -3.04
N SER A 134 24.71 -3.89 -4.14
CA SER A 134 23.78 -2.83 -4.55
C SER A 134 22.52 -2.84 -3.67
N PRO A 135 21.97 -1.67 -3.30
CA PRO A 135 20.74 -1.60 -2.54
C PRO A 135 19.55 -2.12 -3.35
N PHE A 136 18.60 -2.74 -2.66
CA PHE A 136 17.33 -3.11 -3.30
C PHE A 136 16.53 -1.86 -3.67
N PRO A 137 15.91 -1.83 -4.86
CA PRO A 137 15.14 -0.68 -5.30
C PRO A 137 13.84 -0.54 -4.49
N VAL A 138 13.52 0.68 -4.12
CA VAL A 138 12.22 1.06 -3.53
C VAL A 138 11.43 1.83 -4.57
N TRP A 139 10.32 1.25 -5.01
CA TRP A 139 9.40 1.84 -5.98
C TRP A 139 8.29 2.59 -5.25
N ASP A 140 8.25 3.89 -5.34
CA ASP A 140 7.18 4.69 -4.77
C ASP A 140 6.09 4.94 -5.82
N PHE A 141 4.94 4.26 -5.67
CA PHE A 141 3.74 4.46 -6.49
C PHE A 141 2.73 5.39 -5.82
N SER A 142 3.03 5.91 -4.63
CA SER A 142 2.22 6.92 -3.98
C SER A 142 2.30 8.25 -4.72
N GLY A 143 1.49 9.23 -4.32
CA GLY A 143 1.50 10.55 -4.92
C GLY A 143 0.27 10.85 -5.76
N HIS A 144 0.12 12.10 -6.18
CA HIS A 144 -1.03 12.56 -6.96
C HIS A 144 -0.76 12.37 -8.45
N ASN A 145 -1.53 11.50 -9.10
CA ASN A 145 -1.47 11.22 -10.53
C ASN A 145 -2.86 10.83 -11.04
N SER A 146 -3.01 10.61 -12.34
CA SER A 146 -4.31 10.29 -12.97
C SER A 146 -4.96 9.00 -12.49
N ILE A 147 -4.21 8.12 -11.83
CA ILE A 147 -4.75 6.89 -11.22
C ILE A 147 -5.21 7.19 -9.80
N THR A 148 -4.32 7.73 -8.98
CA THR A 148 -4.56 7.95 -7.55
C THR A 148 -5.56 9.07 -7.25
N THR A 149 -5.83 9.95 -8.21
CA THR A 149 -6.83 11.01 -8.13
C THR A 149 -8.13 10.69 -8.89
N GLU A 150 -8.40 9.41 -9.17
CA GLU A 150 -9.64 9.00 -9.84
C GLU A 150 -10.88 9.58 -9.14
N PRO A 151 -11.78 10.28 -9.85
CA PRO A 151 -12.99 10.80 -9.22
C PRO A 151 -13.87 9.70 -8.62
N VAL A 152 -14.24 9.85 -7.34
CA VAL A 152 -15.14 8.91 -6.68
C VAL A 152 -16.57 9.15 -7.14
N PRO A 153 -17.22 8.20 -7.83
CA PRO A 153 -18.53 8.40 -8.41
C PRO A 153 -19.62 8.52 -7.34
N ARG A 154 -20.52 9.50 -7.51
CA ARG A 154 -21.67 9.73 -6.62
C ARG A 154 -22.90 8.92 -7.01
N ASN A 155 -22.96 8.46 -8.25
CA ASN A 155 -24.12 7.79 -8.86
C ASN A 155 -24.03 6.25 -8.78
N GLY A 156 -23.06 5.69 -8.06
CA GLY A 156 -22.88 4.25 -7.95
C GLY A 156 -22.17 3.59 -9.13
N SER A 157 -21.70 4.36 -10.13
CA SER A 157 -20.88 3.79 -11.20
C SER A 157 -19.61 3.15 -10.66
N PRO A 158 -19.11 2.08 -11.28
CA PRO A 158 -17.86 1.44 -10.85
C PRO A 158 -16.68 2.38 -11.10
N MET A 159 -15.71 2.36 -10.18
CA MET A 159 -14.40 2.98 -10.37
C MET A 159 -13.54 2.12 -11.30
N LYS A 160 -12.68 2.75 -12.07
CA LYS A 160 -11.77 2.07 -12.99
C LYS A 160 -10.56 1.46 -12.27
N TRP A 161 -10.01 2.18 -11.30
CA TRP A 161 -8.73 1.87 -10.68
C TRP A 161 -8.83 1.37 -9.25
N TYR A 162 -9.89 1.77 -8.52
CA TYR A 162 -10.03 1.49 -7.10
C TYR A 162 -11.31 0.72 -6.76
N THR A 163 -11.18 -0.08 -5.71
CA THR A 163 -12.32 -0.69 -5.03
C THR A 163 -12.78 0.21 -3.87
N ASP A 164 -11.83 0.74 -3.12
CA ASP A 164 -12.01 1.72 -2.04
C ASP A 164 -10.76 2.61 -1.91
N GLY A 165 -10.66 3.40 -0.87
CA GLY A 165 -9.58 4.38 -0.70
C GLY A 165 -8.17 3.79 -0.58
N SER A 166 -8.02 2.52 -0.24
CA SER A 166 -6.70 1.87 -0.08
C SER A 166 -6.47 0.67 -1.01
N HIS A 167 -7.53 0.10 -1.59
CA HIS A 167 -7.42 -1.09 -2.41
C HIS A 167 -7.61 -0.76 -3.89
N PHE A 168 -6.53 -0.80 -4.63
CA PHE A 168 -6.55 -0.69 -6.08
C PHE A 168 -6.95 -2.01 -6.74
N LYS A 169 -7.45 -1.93 -7.97
CA LYS A 169 -7.86 -3.10 -8.77
C LYS A 169 -6.66 -3.77 -9.45
N PRO A 170 -6.79 -5.03 -9.91
CA PRO A 170 -5.71 -5.79 -10.52
C PRO A 170 -5.01 -5.11 -11.70
N ASN A 171 -5.71 -4.29 -12.47
CA ASN A 171 -5.14 -3.53 -13.58
C ASN A 171 -4.07 -2.52 -13.13
N VAL A 172 -4.21 -1.91 -11.94
CA VAL A 172 -3.17 -1.05 -11.36
C VAL A 172 -1.97 -1.89 -10.92
N GLY A 173 -2.23 -3.04 -10.27
CA GLY A 173 -1.17 -3.98 -9.89
C GLY A 173 -0.36 -4.46 -11.11
N ALA A 174 -1.03 -4.77 -12.23
CA ALA A 174 -0.36 -5.16 -13.47
C ALA A 174 0.58 -4.04 -13.99
N MET A 175 0.12 -2.78 -14.00
CA MET A 175 0.96 -1.64 -14.38
C MET A 175 2.15 -1.43 -13.44
N MET A 176 1.97 -1.66 -12.13
CA MET A 176 3.07 -1.61 -11.16
C MET A 176 4.11 -2.69 -11.46
N LEU A 177 3.68 -3.93 -11.67
CA LEU A 177 4.58 -5.04 -11.98
C LEU A 177 5.30 -4.81 -13.31
N GLU A 178 4.61 -4.35 -14.35
CA GLU A 178 5.22 -3.97 -15.61
C GLU A 178 6.33 -2.92 -15.38
N ARG A 179 6.06 -1.88 -14.60
CA ARG A 179 7.04 -0.85 -14.27
C ARG A 179 8.25 -1.38 -13.49
N ILE A 180 8.02 -2.31 -12.56
CA ILE A 180 9.07 -2.90 -11.72
C ILE A 180 9.97 -3.86 -12.53
N TYR A 181 9.37 -4.63 -13.44
CA TYR A 181 10.06 -5.72 -14.12
C TYR A 181 10.52 -5.38 -15.54
N THR A 182 10.00 -4.30 -16.14
CA THR A 182 10.46 -3.85 -17.46
C THR A 182 11.52 -2.78 -17.29
N PRO A 183 12.78 -3.04 -17.63
CA PRO A 183 13.82 -2.02 -17.62
C PRO A 183 13.42 -0.90 -18.58
N LYS A 184 13.17 0.30 -18.08
CA LYS A 184 13.18 1.46 -18.99
C LYS A 184 14.62 1.77 -19.32
N GLU A 185 14.94 1.82 -20.62
CA GLU A 185 16.05 2.64 -21.08
C GLU A 185 15.96 3.98 -20.34
N LYS A 186 17.10 4.44 -19.81
CA LYS A 186 17.20 5.65 -19.02
C LYS A 186 16.49 6.79 -19.75
N SER A 187 15.23 7.04 -19.45
CA SER A 187 14.59 8.26 -19.90
C SER A 187 15.23 9.38 -19.08
N VAL A 188 16.07 10.13 -19.73
CA VAL A 188 16.53 11.44 -19.27
C VAL A 188 15.28 12.23 -18.88
N PRO A 189 15.18 12.81 -17.66
CA PRO A 189 14.07 13.71 -17.36
C PRO A 189 14.06 14.81 -18.41
N PRO A 190 12.90 15.26 -18.89
CA PRO A 190 12.85 16.49 -19.66
C PRO A 190 13.36 17.63 -18.75
N ASP A 191 14.25 18.45 -19.32
CA ASP A 191 14.80 19.65 -18.72
C ASP A 191 13.70 20.62 -18.25
#